data_5a9257decd2a8887e0b2ea50fab4b92e
#
_entry.id   5a9257decd2a8887e0b2ea50fab4b92e
#
_cell.length_a   1.000
_cell.length_b   1.000
_cell.length_c   1.000
_cell.angle_alpha   90.00
_cell.angle_beta   90.00
_cell.angle_gamma   90.00
#
_symmetry.space_group_name_H-M   'P 1'
#
loop_
_entity.id
_entity.type
_entity.pdbx_description
1 polymer ?
#
loop_
_entity_poly.entity_id
_entity_poly.type
_entity_poly.pdbx_seq_one_letter_code
_entity_poly.pdbx_strand_id
1 'polypeptide(L)'
;MNTAPFYELHDRLYDCASAGCASIPEDFRLKRAVEGMAPLAEANKTFARLRDMCARLFTEPEPALLLADCIALTDALAVAQGHYTNAEESHPGTLEYDVEYNMEAGWRSVKSLWAAILTKSQHLKKLDPDEYALLGDPRILEMFISASGEKGENISAFAETMCAAYGTSIVPLLKGSIDMSDEKASGVQVDYIANTAGSAENDWYLSLAENEEAPQNVRIKAIQALGRDSANAPRLLDFCRTEKGRVKTSALLETARLNPPGFDDILTKLTAKYKDSYLPILCTSPSDVAVDFIRSRLDSAFSADKKNRPDSKQVMSTVSMMIHKPDIDDCFLRALEYSRKFPAGPKGIYELREMNYVLINNMFPDPDGRFKAMTLRLHEKEPEAFFTAWCIAMLPDDPDKVAAEMKKRISRRGSYAAFHLLEDGIHYSESDGKYIFAAEVPVAYGDIPVRVLTMPLFARMPQSLTELLGESSMISGDSREMTYPVQARCNFLKTAIETAAPDDAGAIKEQTVKFALAAIKKIPQLDLLELIVNYGSPDSKTTFRLIRDCAMFSPNAPRSAYEVAKTPLLTVQQKRTLLLEMLDKVLTGPLSHFSTIARNLLEELPE
;
A
#
# COMPACT_ATOMS: atom_id res chain seq x y z
N MET A 1 -14.81 42.51 34.31
CA MET A 1 -14.83 42.79 32.87
C MET A 1 -15.59 41.65 32.20
N ASN A 2 -16.52 41.93 31.28
CA ASN A 2 -17.25 40.83 30.58
C ASN A 2 -16.34 40.24 29.50
N THR A 3 -15.94 38.98 29.68
CA THR A 3 -15.04 38.24 28.76
C THR A 3 -15.78 37.43 27.68
N ALA A 4 -17.12 37.44 27.66
CA ALA A 4 -17.91 36.72 26.67
C ALA A 4 -17.55 37.05 25.21
N PRO A 5 -17.27 38.32 24.81
CA PRO A 5 -16.84 38.62 23.46
C PRO A 5 -15.51 37.98 23.06
N PHE A 6 -14.61 37.76 24.02
CA PHE A 6 -13.34 37.06 23.78
C PHE A 6 -13.57 35.58 23.44
N TYR A 7 -14.42 34.90 24.20
CA TYR A 7 -14.72 33.47 23.91
C TYR A 7 -15.52 33.30 22.61
N GLU A 8 -16.42 34.26 22.29
CA GLU A 8 -17.09 34.23 21.01
C GLU A 8 -16.07 34.38 19.84
N LEU A 9 -15.09 35.28 19.98
CA LEU A 9 -14.03 35.41 18.99
C LEU A 9 -13.20 34.16 18.88
N HIS A 10 -12.81 33.54 20.02
CA HIS A 10 -12.09 32.27 20.06
C HIS A 10 -12.83 31.20 19.26
N ASP A 11 -14.11 30.95 19.55
CA ASP A 11 -14.92 29.96 18.86
C ASP A 11 -15.02 30.24 17.35
N ARG A 12 -15.14 31.51 16.94
CA ARG A 12 -15.21 31.90 15.52
C ARG A 12 -13.90 31.67 14.77
N LEU A 13 -12.75 31.87 15.43
CA LEU A 13 -11.45 31.57 14.83
C LEU A 13 -11.29 30.08 14.56
N TYR A 14 -11.74 29.24 15.50
CA TYR A 14 -11.75 27.78 15.31
C TYR A 14 -12.77 27.33 14.25
N ASP A 15 -13.95 27.99 14.17
CA ASP A 15 -14.91 27.77 13.09
C ASP A 15 -14.28 28.06 11.73
N CYS A 16 -13.50 29.17 11.60
CA CYS A 16 -12.79 29.52 10.39
C CYS A 16 -11.69 28.51 10.05
N ALA A 17 -10.93 28.05 11.04
CA ALA A 17 -9.93 27.02 10.85
C ALA A 17 -10.57 25.71 10.35
N SER A 18 -11.73 25.34 10.89
CA SER A 18 -12.47 24.15 10.47
C SER A 18 -13.09 24.29 9.07
N ALA A 19 -13.61 25.48 8.72
CA ALA A 19 -14.26 25.74 7.44
C ALA A 19 -13.27 25.97 6.28
N GLY A 20 -12.03 26.44 6.59
CA GLY A 20 -11.03 26.88 5.65
C GLY A 20 -11.05 28.40 5.43
N CYS A 21 -9.86 28.96 5.14
CA CYS A 21 -9.63 30.39 5.08
C CYS A 21 -10.37 31.13 3.95
N ALA A 22 -10.74 30.39 2.89
CA ALA A 22 -11.45 31.00 1.74
C ALA A 22 -12.78 31.68 2.09
N SER A 23 -13.40 31.33 3.21
CA SER A 23 -14.66 31.92 3.68
C SER A 23 -14.47 33.18 4.53
N ILE A 24 -13.27 33.47 5.01
CA ILE A 24 -12.98 34.56 5.96
C ILE A 24 -13.40 35.95 5.44
N PRO A 25 -13.11 36.34 4.18
CA PRO A 25 -13.47 37.68 3.70
C PRO A 25 -14.96 38.02 3.79
N GLU A 26 -15.82 36.98 3.66
CA GLU A 26 -17.28 37.13 3.67
C GLU A 26 -17.92 36.70 5.00
N ASP A 27 -17.12 36.25 6.00
CA ASP A 27 -17.65 35.77 7.28
C ASP A 27 -18.11 36.95 8.18
N PHE A 28 -19.40 37.23 8.08
CA PHE A 28 -20.03 38.29 8.90
C PHE A 28 -20.05 37.95 10.40
N ARG A 29 -19.98 36.67 10.79
CA ARG A 29 -19.99 36.22 12.21
C ARG A 29 -18.65 36.52 12.85
N LEU A 30 -17.55 36.14 12.17
CA LEU A 30 -16.20 36.52 12.60
C LEU A 30 -16.05 38.02 12.68
N LYS A 31 -16.51 38.78 11.66
CA LYS A 31 -16.44 40.24 11.62
C LYS A 31 -17.14 40.86 12.82
N ARG A 32 -18.34 40.38 13.15
CA ARG A 32 -19.09 40.81 14.33
C ARG A 32 -18.38 40.46 15.64
N ALA A 33 -17.76 39.28 15.74
CA ALA A 33 -17.00 38.91 16.92
C ALA A 33 -15.77 39.82 17.13
N VAL A 34 -15.04 40.15 16.05
CA VAL A 34 -13.91 41.09 16.09
C VAL A 34 -14.37 42.52 16.51
N GLU A 35 -15.51 42.99 15.99
CA GLU A 35 -16.10 44.27 16.41
C GLU A 35 -16.49 44.24 17.88
N GLY A 36 -17.03 43.12 18.36
CA GLY A 36 -17.41 42.92 19.76
C GLY A 36 -16.25 42.99 20.77
N MET A 37 -15.00 42.84 20.29
CA MET A 37 -13.79 42.97 21.12
C MET A 37 -13.46 44.44 21.51
N ALA A 38 -14.11 45.44 20.94
CA ALA A 38 -13.78 46.83 21.17
C ALA A 38 -13.66 47.25 22.66
N PRO A 39 -14.59 46.86 23.57
CA PRO A 39 -14.48 47.21 25.00
C PRO A 39 -13.27 46.57 25.69
N LEU A 40 -12.90 45.36 25.28
CA LEU A 40 -11.74 44.63 25.83
C LEU A 40 -10.43 45.25 25.31
N ALA A 41 -10.42 45.63 24.04
CA ALA A 41 -9.29 46.27 23.38
C ALA A 41 -8.97 47.68 23.95
N GLU A 42 -9.98 48.43 24.32
CA GLU A 42 -9.81 49.74 25.03
C GLU A 42 -9.19 49.54 26.42
N ALA A 43 -9.51 48.44 27.08
CA ALA A 43 -9.05 48.19 28.44
C ALA A 43 -7.67 47.53 28.52
N ASN A 44 -7.21 46.82 27.48
CA ASN A 44 -5.96 46.08 27.50
C ASN A 44 -5.29 46.00 26.12
N LYS A 45 -4.00 46.39 26.07
CA LYS A 45 -3.20 46.44 24.85
C LYS A 45 -3.08 45.08 24.14
N THR A 46 -3.10 43.95 24.89
CA THR A 46 -3.00 42.63 24.28
C THR A 46 -4.27 42.25 23.52
N PHE A 47 -5.45 42.60 24.09
CA PHE A 47 -6.72 42.45 23.37
C PHE A 47 -6.84 43.38 22.18
N ALA A 48 -6.26 44.60 22.26
CA ALA A 48 -6.19 45.51 21.11
C ALA A 48 -5.36 44.91 20.00
N ARG A 49 -4.18 44.33 20.30
CA ARG A 49 -3.33 43.61 19.33
C ARG A 49 -4.07 42.43 18.70
N LEU A 50 -4.73 41.61 19.50
CA LEU A 50 -5.51 40.45 18.98
C LEU A 50 -6.60 40.92 18.01
N ARG A 51 -7.39 41.92 18.39
CA ARG A 51 -8.44 42.51 17.54
C ARG A 51 -7.87 43.02 16.20
N ASP A 52 -6.76 43.74 16.24
CA ASP A 52 -6.13 44.31 15.06
C ASP A 52 -5.55 43.21 14.14
N MET A 53 -5.00 42.13 14.71
CA MET A 53 -4.59 40.92 13.95
C MET A 53 -5.80 40.28 13.29
N CYS A 54 -6.87 40.02 14.03
CA CYS A 54 -8.09 39.43 13.48
C CYS A 54 -8.77 40.32 12.42
N ALA A 55 -8.71 41.66 12.55
CA ALA A 55 -9.22 42.56 11.54
C ALA A 55 -8.45 42.47 10.20
N ARG A 56 -7.16 42.17 10.25
CA ARG A 56 -6.33 41.97 9.04
C ARG A 56 -6.70 40.69 8.28
N LEU A 57 -7.26 39.65 8.92
CA LEU A 57 -7.69 38.42 8.26
C LEU A 57 -8.63 38.68 7.07
N PHE A 58 -9.45 39.73 7.11
CA PHE A 58 -10.41 40.03 6.03
C PHE A 58 -9.76 40.59 4.77
N THR A 59 -8.52 41.06 4.83
CA THR A 59 -7.80 41.70 3.73
C THR A 59 -6.47 41.03 3.40
N GLU A 60 -6.05 40.07 4.18
CA GLU A 60 -4.80 39.34 3.96
C GLU A 60 -4.96 38.41 2.76
N PRO A 61 -4.07 38.45 1.77
CA PRO A 61 -4.14 37.57 0.60
C PRO A 61 -3.94 36.07 0.95
N GLU A 62 -3.10 35.78 1.95
CA GLU A 62 -2.79 34.43 2.44
C GLU A 62 -3.06 34.39 3.95
N PRO A 63 -4.33 34.28 4.38
CA PRO A 63 -4.70 34.45 5.77
C PRO A 63 -4.36 33.24 6.68
N ALA A 64 -3.92 32.09 6.14
CA ALA A 64 -3.73 30.86 6.89
C ALA A 64 -2.75 31.01 8.07
N LEU A 65 -1.57 31.59 7.85
CA LEU A 65 -0.57 31.81 8.91
C LEU A 65 -1.06 32.85 9.92
N LEU A 66 -1.68 33.93 9.44
CA LEU A 66 -2.24 34.93 10.33
C LEU A 66 -3.39 34.40 11.18
N LEU A 67 -4.22 33.49 10.64
CA LEU A 67 -5.26 32.80 11.40
C LEU A 67 -4.65 31.92 12.50
N ALA A 68 -3.60 31.16 12.18
CA ALA A 68 -2.89 30.36 13.16
C ALA A 68 -2.28 31.22 14.28
N ASP A 69 -1.69 32.37 13.95
CA ASP A 69 -1.17 33.33 14.93
C ASP A 69 -2.29 33.94 15.81
N CYS A 70 -3.45 34.22 15.22
CA CYS A 70 -4.63 34.71 15.98
C CYS A 70 -5.14 33.64 16.95
N ILE A 71 -5.25 32.39 16.52
CA ILE A 71 -5.64 31.27 17.38
C ILE A 71 -4.62 31.08 18.50
N ALA A 72 -3.33 31.00 18.19
CA ALA A 72 -2.28 30.83 19.19
C ALA A 72 -2.28 31.95 20.26
N LEU A 73 -2.47 33.20 19.84
CA LEU A 73 -2.58 34.33 20.79
C LEU A 73 -3.86 34.22 21.63
N THR A 74 -4.97 33.81 21.03
CA THR A 74 -6.25 33.65 21.72
C THR A 74 -6.18 32.55 22.75
N ASP A 75 -5.56 31.40 22.41
CA ASP A 75 -5.34 30.27 23.33
C ASP A 75 -4.42 30.68 24.50
N ALA A 76 -3.32 31.36 24.20
CA ALA A 76 -2.43 31.86 25.26
C ALA A 76 -3.14 32.80 26.24
N LEU A 77 -4.03 33.65 25.73
CA LEU A 77 -4.85 34.56 26.56
C LEU A 77 -5.90 33.78 27.37
N ALA A 78 -6.51 32.73 26.81
CA ALA A 78 -7.46 31.89 27.50
C ALA A 78 -6.78 31.11 28.65
N VAL A 79 -5.58 30.56 28.43
CA VAL A 79 -4.75 29.91 29.46
C VAL A 79 -4.38 30.90 30.56
N ALA A 80 -3.95 32.12 30.20
CA ALA A 80 -3.61 33.16 31.17
C ALA A 80 -4.80 33.60 32.06
N GLN A 81 -6.03 33.38 31.62
CA GLN A 81 -7.25 33.62 32.40
C GLN A 81 -7.68 32.42 33.25
N GLY A 82 -6.92 31.32 33.28
CA GLY A 82 -7.18 30.15 34.13
C GLY A 82 -8.33 29.26 33.66
N HIS A 83 -8.72 29.33 32.40
CA HIS A 83 -9.78 28.52 31.82
C HIS A 83 -9.35 27.14 31.32
N TYR A 84 -8.03 26.91 31.17
CA TYR A 84 -7.48 25.59 30.86
C TYR A 84 -6.88 24.98 32.11
N THR A 85 -7.47 23.92 32.63
CA THR A 85 -6.87 23.09 33.69
C THR A 85 -5.79 22.23 33.07
N ASN A 86 -4.53 22.44 33.53
CA ASN A 86 -3.40 21.52 33.44
C ASN A 86 -3.40 20.56 32.23
N ALA A 87 -3.23 21.08 31.03
CA ALA A 87 -2.46 20.33 30.06
C ALA A 87 -1.02 20.35 30.60
N GLU A 88 -0.47 19.21 30.95
CA GLU A 88 0.97 19.04 31.15
C GLU A 88 1.67 19.78 30.02
N GLU A 89 2.77 20.49 30.33
CA GLU A 89 3.51 21.33 29.39
C GLU A 89 3.85 20.53 28.11
N SER A 90 2.90 20.44 27.20
CA SER A 90 3.21 20.06 25.85
C SER A 90 3.88 21.27 25.22
N HIS A 91 5.20 21.28 25.21
CA HIS A 91 5.92 22.18 24.32
C HIS A 91 5.44 21.85 22.90
N PRO A 92 4.74 22.75 22.21
CA PRO A 92 4.40 22.50 20.81
C PRO A 92 5.73 22.39 20.06
N GLY A 93 6.08 21.16 19.71
CA GLY A 93 7.18 20.93 18.80
C GLY A 93 6.86 21.62 17.49
N THR A 94 7.86 22.20 16.85
CA THR A 94 7.68 22.69 15.49
C THR A 94 7.45 21.47 14.60
N LEU A 95 6.32 21.40 13.96
CA LEU A 95 6.02 20.35 13.00
C LEU A 95 6.61 20.78 11.65
N GLU A 96 7.58 20.02 11.17
CA GLU A 96 8.12 20.17 9.83
C GLU A 96 7.34 19.24 8.89
N TYR A 97 6.71 19.82 7.88
CA TYR A 97 6.00 19.08 6.84
C TYR A 97 6.95 18.81 5.68
N ASP A 98 6.92 17.61 5.11
CA ASP A 98 7.53 17.34 3.81
C ASP A 98 6.67 17.88 2.65
N VAL A 99 5.45 18.32 2.95
CA VAL A 99 4.54 19.03 2.05
C VAL A 99 4.40 20.48 2.50
N GLU A 100 4.11 21.39 1.55
CA GLU A 100 3.89 22.80 1.85
C GLU A 100 2.64 22.98 2.72
N TYR A 101 2.78 23.73 3.83
CA TYR A 101 1.66 24.06 4.70
C TYR A 101 0.60 24.83 3.94
N ASN A 102 -0.63 24.34 3.91
CA ASN A 102 -1.74 24.94 3.19
C ASN A 102 -3.05 24.76 3.97
N MET A 103 -3.77 25.85 4.18
CA MET A 103 -5.07 25.87 4.87
C MET A 103 -6.14 26.62 4.05
N GLU A 104 -5.87 26.88 2.78
CA GLU A 104 -6.75 27.65 1.90
C GLU A 104 -7.92 26.81 1.35
N ALA A 105 -7.79 25.50 1.37
CA ALA A 105 -8.77 24.60 0.81
C ALA A 105 -10.12 24.64 1.54
N GLY A 106 -11.20 24.78 0.79
CA GLY A 106 -12.55 24.66 1.34
C GLY A 106 -12.88 23.23 1.80
N TRP A 107 -13.84 23.10 2.72
CA TRP A 107 -14.26 21.80 3.27
C TRP A 107 -14.63 20.75 2.22
N ARG A 108 -15.18 21.16 1.07
CA ARG A 108 -15.53 20.21 -0.01
C ARG A 108 -14.32 19.50 -0.58
N SER A 109 -13.20 20.18 -0.75
CA SER A 109 -11.95 19.61 -1.26
C SER A 109 -11.33 18.66 -0.23
N VAL A 110 -11.32 19.07 1.03
CA VAL A 110 -10.79 18.27 2.15
C VAL A 110 -11.60 17.00 2.38
N LYS A 111 -12.93 17.06 2.21
CA LYS A 111 -13.84 15.93 2.52
C LYS A 111 -13.57 14.66 1.70
N SER A 112 -13.14 14.79 0.46
CA SER A 112 -12.84 13.62 -0.40
C SER A 112 -11.63 12.86 0.13
N LEU A 113 -10.53 13.58 0.40
CA LEU A 113 -9.32 13.00 0.98
C LEU A 113 -9.57 12.48 2.40
N TRP A 114 -10.37 13.19 3.19
CA TRP A 114 -10.80 12.78 4.52
C TRP A 114 -11.46 11.41 4.52
N ALA A 115 -12.38 11.15 3.60
CA ALA A 115 -13.02 9.85 3.45
C ALA A 115 -12.02 8.74 3.06
N ALA A 116 -11.05 9.04 2.18
CA ALA A 116 -10.00 8.10 1.79
C ALA A 116 -9.08 7.75 2.96
N ILE A 117 -8.76 8.71 3.84
CA ILE A 117 -7.96 8.50 5.05
C ILE A 117 -8.72 7.62 6.05
N LEU A 118 -9.99 7.93 6.35
CA LEU A 118 -10.80 7.15 7.29
C LEU A 118 -10.94 5.68 6.88
N THR A 119 -11.17 5.44 5.59
CA THR A 119 -11.31 4.06 5.07
C THR A 119 -9.96 3.41 4.80
N LYS A 120 -8.85 4.17 4.87
CA LYS A 120 -7.51 3.73 4.44
C LYS A 120 -7.54 3.13 3.03
N SER A 121 -8.19 3.85 2.14
CA SER A 121 -8.44 3.38 0.78
C SER A 121 -7.16 3.27 -0.05
N GLN A 122 -7.17 2.43 -1.06
CA GLN A 122 -6.06 2.35 -2.05
C GLN A 122 -5.86 3.66 -2.83
N HIS A 123 -6.85 4.55 -2.84
CA HIS A 123 -6.74 5.87 -3.44
C HIS A 123 -5.54 6.67 -2.89
N LEU A 124 -5.21 6.48 -1.60
CA LEU A 124 -4.04 7.12 -0.98
C LEU A 124 -2.71 6.85 -1.71
N LYS A 125 -2.58 5.74 -2.43
CA LYS A 125 -1.38 5.46 -3.26
C LYS A 125 -1.30 6.26 -4.56
N LYS A 126 -2.39 6.93 -4.96
CA LYS A 126 -2.52 7.58 -6.27
C LYS A 126 -3.22 8.93 -6.13
N LEU A 127 -2.77 9.72 -5.18
CA LEU A 127 -3.24 11.10 -5.03
C LEU A 127 -2.79 11.91 -6.25
N ASP A 128 -3.70 12.69 -6.81
CA ASP A 128 -3.32 13.66 -7.81
C ASP A 128 -2.57 14.84 -7.17
N PRO A 129 -1.94 15.74 -7.95
CA PRO A 129 -1.17 16.87 -7.40
C PRO A 129 -1.99 17.80 -6.48
N ASP A 130 -3.27 18.01 -6.79
CA ASP A 130 -4.16 18.87 -6.00
C ASP A 130 -4.53 18.19 -4.67
N GLU A 131 -4.80 16.88 -4.69
CA GLU A 131 -5.04 16.09 -3.49
C GLU A 131 -3.77 15.97 -2.63
N TYR A 132 -2.60 15.82 -3.27
CA TYR A 132 -1.32 15.77 -2.54
C TYR A 132 -1.01 17.10 -1.84
N ALA A 133 -1.33 18.22 -2.45
CA ALA A 133 -1.18 19.54 -1.83
C ALA A 133 -2.07 19.70 -0.57
N LEU A 134 -3.22 18.98 -0.49
CA LEU A 134 -4.07 18.99 0.70
C LEU A 134 -3.44 18.31 1.92
N LEU A 135 -2.40 17.48 1.73
CA LEU A 135 -1.69 16.88 2.87
C LEU A 135 -1.02 17.94 3.77
N GLY A 136 -0.73 19.12 3.24
CA GLY A 136 -0.26 20.27 4.02
C GLY A 136 -1.34 20.95 4.89
N ASP A 137 -2.61 20.53 4.79
CA ASP A 137 -3.70 21.09 5.58
C ASP A 137 -3.74 20.45 6.99
N PRO A 138 -3.69 21.24 8.07
CA PRO A 138 -3.71 20.72 9.45
C PRO A 138 -4.92 19.82 9.76
N ARG A 139 -6.06 20.06 9.10
CA ARG A 139 -7.26 19.21 9.25
C ARG A 139 -7.03 17.80 8.73
N ILE A 140 -6.22 17.66 7.69
CA ILE A 140 -5.83 16.36 7.14
C ILE A 140 -4.84 15.66 8.08
N LEU A 141 -3.87 16.38 8.64
CA LEU A 141 -2.96 15.85 9.65
C LEU A 141 -3.70 15.30 10.86
N GLU A 142 -4.64 16.07 11.42
CA GLU A 142 -5.48 15.63 12.54
C GLU A 142 -6.26 14.35 12.19
N MET A 143 -6.74 14.26 10.95
CA MET A 143 -7.43 13.08 10.48
C MET A 143 -6.50 11.85 10.40
N PHE A 144 -5.25 12.01 9.95
CA PHE A 144 -4.28 10.91 9.96
C PHE A 144 -4.02 10.42 11.39
N ILE A 145 -3.88 11.34 12.34
CA ILE A 145 -3.65 11.00 13.74
C ILE A 145 -4.87 10.24 14.31
N SER A 146 -6.07 10.77 14.16
CA SER A 146 -7.30 10.15 14.68
C SER A 146 -7.61 8.80 14.02
N ALA A 147 -7.39 8.68 12.70
CA ALA A 147 -7.59 7.42 11.98
C ALA A 147 -6.48 6.38 12.21
N SER A 148 -5.35 6.75 12.83
CA SER A 148 -4.19 5.87 12.97
C SER A 148 -4.50 4.57 13.71
N GLY A 149 -5.36 4.62 14.73
CA GLY A 149 -5.80 3.45 15.50
C GLY A 149 -6.88 2.61 14.83
N GLU A 150 -7.58 3.14 13.82
CA GLU A 150 -8.72 2.49 13.19
C GLU A 150 -8.30 1.39 12.19
N LYS A 151 -9.24 0.48 11.90
CA LYS A 151 -9.07 -0.50 10.83
C LYS A 151 -9.30 0.16 9.46
N GLY A 152 -8.70 -0.40 8.41
CA GLY A 152 -8.90 0.10 7.07
C GLY A 152 -8.57 -0.93 6.00
N GLU A 153 -8.88 -0.60 4.75
CA GLU A 153 -8.70 -1.49 3.61
C GLU A 153 -7.22 -1.69 3.26
N ASN A 154 -6.41 -0.64 3.35
CA ASN A 154 -5.00 -0.66 3.00
C ASN A 154 -4.14 0.12 3.99
N ILE A 155 -3.71 -0.56 5.06
CA ILE A 155 -2.87 0.01 6.11
C ILE A 155 -1.51 0.48 5.56
N SER A 156 -0.95 -0.23 4.57
CA SER A 156 0.33 0.14 3.94
C SER A 156 0.21 1.48 3.21
N ALA A 157 -0.83 1.66 2.37
CA ALA A 157 -1.05 2.91 1.67
C ALA A 157 -1.19 4.10 2.63
N PHE A 158 -1.93 3.91 3.71
CA PHE A 158 -2.10 4.92 4.75
C PHE A 158 -0.76 5.29 5.41
N ALA A 159 0.04 4.30 5.81
CA ALA A 159 1.33 4.52 6.45
C ALA A 159 2.33 5.20 5.50
N GLU A 160 2.42 4.74 4.24
CA GLU A 160 3.30 5.30 3.22
C GLU A 160 2.97 6.78 2.95
N THR A 161 1.68 7.11 2.77
CA THR A 161 1.24 8.49 2.54
C THR A 161 1.54 9.37 3.73
N MET A 162 1.25 8.90 4.94
CA MET A 162 1.54 9.63 6.18
C MET A 162 3.04 9.89 6.36
N CYS A 163 3.87 8.87 6.14
CA CYS A 163 5.33 9.02 6.23
C CYS A 163 5.89 9.95 5.15
N ALA A 164 5.38 9.88 3.92
CA ALA A 164 5.81 10.76 2.83
C ALA A 164 5.43 12.24 3.08
N ALA A 165 4.27 12.48 3.71
CA ALA A 165 3.80 13.84 3.94
C ALA A 165 4.44 14.51 5.17
N TYR A 166 4.67 13.77 6.24
CA TYR A 166 5.03 14.35 7.55
C TYR A 166 6.34 13.84 8.14
N GLY A 167 6.95 12.82 7.54
CA GLY A 167 8.21 12.27 8.02
C GLY A 167 8.18 11.90 9.51
N THR A 168 9.31 12.09 10.19
CA THR A 168 9.44 11.81 11.63
C THR A 168 8.76 12.84 12.52
N SER A 169 8.38 14.01 11.99
CA SER A 169 7.75 15.08 12.77
C SER A 169 6.37 14.71 13.31
N ILE A 170 5.68 13.74 12.69
CA ILE A 170 4.38 13.23 13.17
C ILE A 170 4.51 12.35 14.43
N VAL A 171 5.69 11.82 14.72
CA VAL A 171 5.89 10.83 15.80
C VAL A 171 5.47 11.33 17.19
N PRO A 172 5.80 12.56 17.62
CA PRO A 172 5.33 13.10 18.90
C PRO A 172 3.80 13.15 18.99
N LEU A 173 3.12 13.51 17.90
CA LEU A 173 1.66 13.58 17.84
C LEU A 173 1.03 12.18 17.92
N LEU A 174 1.58 11.21 17.20
CA LEU A 174 1.14 9.82 17.29
C LEU A 174 1.32 9.26 18.72
N LYS A 175 2.46 9.53 19.37
CA LYS A 175 2.69 9.15 20.76
C LYS A 175 1.66 9.78 21.70
N GLY A 176 1.34 11.06 21.52
CA GLY A 176 0.35 11.78 22.30
C GLY A 176 -1.09 11.28 22.10
N SER A 177 -1.39 10.65 20.96
CA SER A 177 -2.72 10.13 20.65
C SER A 177 -2.96 8.68 21.10
N ILE A 178 -1.94 8.00 21.63
CA ILE A 178 -2.08 6.60 22.06
C ILE A 178 -2.97 6.49 23.31
N ASP A 179 -4.09 5.80 23.14
CA ASP A 179 -4.96 5.42 24.25
C ASP A 179 -4.68 3.96 24.66
N MET A 180 -4.01 3.76 25.78
CA MET A 180 -3.65 2.44 26.29
C MET A 180 -4.88 1.60 26.69
N SER A 181 -6.08 2.18 26.79
CA SER A 181 -7.31 1.43 27.01
C SER A 181 -7.79 0.69 25.75
N ASP A 182 -7.43 1.19 24.54
CA ASP A 182 -7.63 0.48 23.28
C ASP A 182 -6.36 -0.26 22.84
N GLU A 183 -6.20 -1.48 23.33
CA GLU A 183 -5.03 -2.32 23.02
C GLU A 183 -4.76 -2.52 21.52
N LYS A 184 -5.81 -2.55 20.68
CA LYS A 184 -5.66 -2.77 19.24
C LYS A 184 -5.18 -1.52 18.53
N ALA A 185 -5.82 -0.41 18.80
CA ALA A 185 -5.46 0.89 18.22
C ALA A 185 -4.03 1.26 18.60
N SER A 186 -3.70 1.18 19.89
CA SER A 186 -2.36 1.47 20.41
C SER A 186 -1.29 0.61 19.77
N GLY A 187 -1.55 -0.69 19.56
CA GLY A 187 -0.61 -1.58 18.88
C GLY A 187 -0.35 -1.17 17.43
N VAL A 188 -1.37 -0.74 16.69
CA VAL A 188 -1.23 -0.26 15.32
C VAL A 188 -0.44 1.06 15.29
N GLN A 189 -0.71 1.97 16.22
CA GLN A 189 0.02 3.24 16.32
C GLN A 189 1.51 3.03 16.63
N VAL A 190 1.86 2.08 17.50
CA VAL A 190 3.27 1.70 17.74
C VAL A 190 3.93 1.19 16.45
N ASP A 191 3.23 0.40 15.64
CA ASP A 191 3.75 -0.05 14.34
C ASP A 191 4.00 1.13 13.38
N TYR A 192 3.10 2.12 13.33
CA TYR A 192 3.32 3.32 12.51
C TYR A 192 4.55 4.11 12.98
N ILE A 193 4.70 4.33 14.28
CA ILE A 193 5.87 5.00 14.85
C ILE A 193 7.14 4.22 14.50
N ALA A 194 7.12 2.89 14.62
CA ALA A 194 8.27 2.05 14.30
C ALA A 194 8.64 2.07 12.80
N ASN A 195 7.65 2.23 11.92
CA ASN A 195 7.90 2.37 10.48
C ASN A 195 8.44 3.75 10.12
N THR A 196 8.03 4.79 10.85
CA THR A 196 8.40 6.19 10.56
C THR A 196 9.73 6.58 11.20
N ALA A 197 9.92 6.29 12.49
CA ALA A 197 11.09 6.72 13.26
C ALA A 197 12.23 5.66 13.35
N GLY A 198 11.92 4.41 13.05
CA GLY A 198 12.91 3.33 13.13
C GLY A 198 13.58 3.24 14.51
N SER A 199 14.90 3.11 14.53
CA SER A 199 15.70 2.98 15.76
C SER A 199 15.84 4.27 16.57
N ALA A 200 15.46 5.43 16.02
CA ALA A 200 15.53 6.70 16.75
C ALA A 200 14.68 6.71 18.04
N GLU A 201 13.68 5.82 18.10
CA GLU A 201 12.76 5.70 19.24
C GLU A 201 12.99 4.45 20.10
N ASN A 202 14.18 3.84 20.05
CA ASN A 202 14.48 2.61 20.78
C ASN A 202 14.23 2.74 22.29
N ASP A 203 14.57 3.86 22.91
CA ASP A 203 14.36 4.08 24.35
C ASP A 203 12.86 4.09 24.69
N TRP A 204 12.02 4.67 23.83
CA TRP A 204 10.59 4.67 24.01
C TRP A 204 9.99 3.27 23.82
N TYR A 205 10.41 2.52 22.77
CA TYR A 205 9.96 1.12 22.63
C TYR A 205 10.38 0.26 23.82
N LEU A 206 11.60 0.48 24.35
CA LEU A 206 12.08 -0.24 25.51
C LEU A 206 11.20 0.04 26.74
N SER A 207 10.85 1.31 26.96
CA SER A 207 9.96 1.69 28.07
C SER A 207 8.58 1.03 27.97
N LEU A 208 8.01 0.92 26.75
CA LEU A 208 6.75 0.22 26.52
C LEU A 208 6.87 -1.30 26.74
N ALA A 209 7.96 -1.90 26.26
CA ALA A 209 8.20 -3.34 26.37
C ALA A 209 8.39 -3.79 27.84
N GLU A 210 9.06 -2.96 28.64
CA GLU A 210 9.33 -3.20 30.08
C GLU A 210 8.11 -2.88 30.99
N ASN A 211 7.19 -2.06 30.54
CA ASN A 211 6.02 -1.70 31.34
C ASN A 211 5.02 -2.87 31.42
N GLU A 212 5.00 -3.57 32.56
CA GLU A 212 4.09 -4.69 32.80
C GLU A 212 2.61 -4.30 32.83
N GLU A 213 2.29 -3.02 33.08
CA GLU A 213 0.93 -2.49 33.06
C GLU A 213 0.43 -2.17 31.64
N ALA A 214 1.37 -2.03 30.67
CA ALA A 214 0.99 -1.79 29.29
C ALA A 214 0.28 -3.01 28.68
N PRO A 215 -0.72 -2.79 27.79
CA PRO A 215 -1.44 -3.86 27.12
C PRO A 215 -0.49 -4.83 26.41
N GLN A 216 -0.81 -6.12 26.44
CA GLN A 216 0.05 -7.16 25.91
C GLN A 216 0.43 -6.94 24.45
N ASN A 217 -0.53 -6.47 23.61
CA ASN A 217 -0.28 -6.21 22.21
C ASN A 217 0.69 -5.04 22.00
N VAL A 218 0.59 -3.98 22.81
CA VAL A 218 1.50 -2.83 22.77
C VAL A 218 2.94 -3.28 23.10
N ARG A 219 3.11 -4.08 24.14
CA ARG A 219 4.41 -4.67 24.51
C ARG A 219 5.00 -5.54 23.39
N ILE A 220 4.14 -6.36 22.75
CA ILE A 220 4.53 -7.18 21.59
C ILE A 220 5.03 -6.30 20.45
N LYS A 221 4.30 -5.23 20.12
CA LYS A 221 4.67 -4.31 19.04
C LYS A 221 5.95 -3.54 19.34
N ALA A 222 6.14 -3.13 20.58
CA ALA A 222 7.38 -2.51 21.03
C ALA A 222 8.60 -3.47 20.90
N ILE A 223 8.45 -4.74 21.27
CA ILE A 223 9.47 -5.77 21.07
C ILE A 223 9.77 -6.00 19.59
N GLN A 224 8.76 -6.01 18.74
CA GLN A 224 8.93 -6.10 17.28
C GLN A 224 9.70 -4.90 16.71
N ALA A 225 9.43 -3.69 17.22
CA ALA A 225 10.17 -2.50 16.85
C ALA A 225 11.64 -2.57 17.28
N LEU A 226 11.92 -2.97 18.54
CA LEU A 226 13.27 -3.19 19.05
C LEU A 226 14.05 -4.22 18.22
N GLY A 227 13.38 -5.26 17.74
CA GLY A 227 13.99 -6.29 16.90
C GLY A 227 14.49 -5.81 15.54
N ARG A 228 14.16 -4.59 15.11
CA ARG A 228 14.65 -4.00 13.86
C ARG A 228 16.10 -3.50 13.96
N ASP A 229 16.60 -3.29 15.20
CA ASP A 229 17.95 -2.82 15.46
C ASP A 229 18.74 -3.88 16.25
N SER A 230 19.85 -4.33 15.67
CA SER A 230 20.73 -5.33 16.28
C SER A 230 21.37 -4.86 17.61
N ALA A 231 21.47 -3.55 17.87
CA ALA A 231 21.94 -3.01 19.14
C ALA A 231 21.06 -3.45 20.32
N ASN A 232 19.79 -3.75 20.08
CA ASN A 232 18.84 -4.19 21.10
C ASN A 232 18.91 -5.70 21.40
N ALA A 233 19.76 -6.47 20.70
CA ALA A 233 19.86 -7.92 20.88
C ALA A 233 20.07 -8.39 22.32
N PRO A 234 20.90 -7.74 23.17
CA PRO A 234 21.03 -8.12 24.58
C PRO A 234 19.72 -7.97 25.37
N ARG A 235 18.97 -6.89 25.14
CA ARG A 235 17.66 -6.67 25.79
C ARG A 235 16.62 -7.68 25.35
N LEU A 236 16.56 -7.98 24.05
CA LEU A 236 15.67 -9.00 23.52
C LEU A 236 15.98 -10.39 24.10
N LEU A 237 17.27 -10.70 24.30
CA LEU A 237 17.69 -11.95 24.93
C LEU A 237 17.23 -12.02 26.40
N ASP A 238 17.22 -10.91 27.13
CA ASP A 238 16.69 -10.84 28.49
C ASP A 238 15.17 -11.04 28.51
N PHE A 239 14.40 -10.43 27.61
CA PHE A 239 12.96 -10.71 27.45
C PHE A 239 12.67 -12.18 27.14
N CYS A 240 13.51 -12.86 26.35
CA CYS A 240 13.40 -14.31 26.12
C CYS A 240 13.52 -15.13 27.41
N ARG A 241 14.27 -14.66 28.39
CA ARG A 241 14.51 -15.33 29.68
C ARG A 241 13.43 -15.03 30.72
N THR A 242 13.00 -13.78 30.80
CA THR A 242 12.15 -13.24 31.86
C THR A 242 10.66 -13.30 31.53
N GLU A 243 10.29 -13.04 30.28
CA GLU A 243 8.90 -12.93 29.84
C GLU A 243 8.17 -14.27 29.68
N LYS A 244 6.84 -14.19 29.63
CA LYS A 244 5.94 -15.34 29.49
C LYS A 244 4.93 -15.14 28.34
N GLY A 245 4.26 -16.21 27.94
CA GLY A 245 3.15 -16.16 26.98
C GLY A 245 3.55 -15.56 25.62
N ARG A 246 2.68 -14.73 25.05
CA ARG A 246 2.84 -14.13 23.73
C ARG A 246 3.99 -13.13 23.66
N VAL A 247 4.23 -12.37 24.74
CA VAL A 247 5.37 -11.43 24.83
C VAL A 247 6.69 -12.16 24.67
N LYS A 248 6.87 -13.28 25.39
CA LYS A 248 8.03 -14.15 25.23
C LYS A 248 8.16 -14.71 23.80
N THR A 249 7.07 -15.14 23.22
CA THR A 249 7.10 -15.67 21.85
C THR A 249 7.55 -14.60 20.85
N SER A 250 7.09 -13.36 20.99
CA SER A 250 7.55 -12.25 20.17
C SER A 250 9.04 -11.97 20.38
N ALA A 251 9.50 -11.91 21.63
CA ALA A 251 10.92 -11.72 21.92
C ALA A 251 11.80 -12.84 21.34
N LEU A 252 11.36 -14.11 21.46
CA LEU A 252 12.05 -15.24 20.87
C LEU A 252 12.14 -15.14 19.34
N LEU A 253 11.09 -14.68 18.66
CA LEU A 253 11.08 -14.54 17.20
C LEU A 253 12.06 -13.45 16.74
N GLU A 254 12.03 -12.28 17.39
CA GLU A 254 12.93 -11.19 17.06
C GLU A 254 14.39 -11.53 17.39
N THR A 255 14.64 -12.19 18.53
CA THR A 255 15.98 -12.66 18.90
C THR A 255 16.48 -13.74 17.95
N ALA A 256 15.60 -14.62 17.46
CA ALA A 256 15.94 -15.64 16.48
C ALA A 256 16.42 -15.05 15.16
N ARG A 257 15.84 -13.94 14.74
CA ARG A 257 16.27 -13.22 13.52
C ARG A 257 17.64 -12.58 13.68
N LEU A 258 17.91 -11.99 14.83
CA LEU A 258 19.18 -11.34 15.14
C LEU A 258 20.29 -12.35 15.50
N ASN A 259 19.91 -13.48 16.04
CA ASN A 259 20.78 -14.60 16.44
C ASN A 259 22.00 -14.17 17.27
N PRO A 260 21.82 -13.44 18.40
CA PRO A 260 22.94 -12.97 19.18
C PRO A 260 23.65 -14.12 19.94
N PRO A 261 24.92 -13.89 20.36
CA PRO A 261 25.62 -14.85 21.20
C PRO A 261 24.84 -15.23 22.46
N GLY A 262 24.76 -16.52 22.76
CA GLY A 262 24.00 -17.06 23.90
C GLY A 262 22.52 -17.38 23.60
N PHE A 263 22.05 -17.15 22.38
CA PHE A 263 20.70 -17.57 21.98
C PHE A 263 20.61 -19.08 21.77
N ASP A 264 21.69 -19.75 21.39
CA ASP A 264 21.76 -21.22 21.20
C ASP A 264 21.37 -22.01 22.46
N ASP A 265 21.69 -21.50 23.66
CA ASP A 265 21.25 -22.11 24.92
C ASP A 265 19.73 -22.12 25.08
N ILE A 266 19.09 -21.07 24.56
CA ILE A 266 17.62 -20.97 24.56
C ILE A 266 17.05 -21.93 23.51
N LEU A 267 17.59 -21.93 22.29
CA LEU A 267 17.18 -22.84 21.23
C LEU A 267 17.30 -24.31 21.64
N THR A 268 18.39 -24.70 22.31
CA THR A 268 18.59 -26.04 22.83
C THR A 268 17.47 -26.44 23.81
N LYS A 269 17.05 -25.51 24.67
CA LYS A 269 15.91 -25.75 25.59
C LYS A 269 14.58 -25.85 24.86
N LEU A 270 14.37 -25.05 23.80
CA LEU A 270 13.16 -25.08 22.98
C LEU A 270 13.04 -26.38 22.17
N THR A 271 14.16 -26.85 21.60
CA THR A 271 14.20 -28.12 20.86
C THR A 271 13.99 -29.33 21.77
N ALA A 272 14.56 -29.34 22.97
CA ALA A 272 14.38 -30.40 23.96
C ALA A 272 12.92 -30.49 24.47
N LYS A 273 12.20 -29.37 24.53
CA LYS A 273 10.80 -29.29 24.95
C LYS A 273 9.92 -28.71 23.83
N TYR A 274 10.07 -29.26 22.63
CA TYR A 274 9.45 -28.73 21.42
C TYR A 274 7.93 -28.65 21.53
N LYS A 275 7.40 -27.54 20.98
CA LYS A 275 5.97 -27.29 20.73
C LYS A 275 5.86 -26.72 19.31
N ASP A 276 4.74 -26.99 18.64
CA ASP A 276 4.53 -26.49 17.26
C ASP A 276 4.59 -24.96 17.16
N SER A 277 4.21 -24.25 18.24
CA SER A 277 4.36 -22.81 18.33
C SER A 277 5.81 -22.29 18.28
N TYR A 278 6.80 -23.16 18.47
CA TYR A 278 8.22 -22.80 18.36
C TYR A 278 8.79 -22.97 16.95
N LEU A 279 8.04 -23.60 16.06
CA LEU A 279 8.50 -23.82 14.69
C LEU A 279 8.91 -22.55 13.96
N PRO A 280 8.13 -21.45 13.99
CA PRO A 280 8.55 -20.19 13.36
C PRO A 280 9.87 -19.65 13.92
N ILE A 281 10.08 -19.75 15.23
CA ILE A 281 11.31 -19.30 15.89
C ILE A 281 12.53 -20.08 15.39
N LEU A 282 12.40 -21.42 15.36
CA LEU A 282 13.46 -22.32 14.89
C LEU A 282 13.73 -22.14 13.39
N CYS A 283 12.70 -21.92 12.59
CA CYS A 283 12.85 -21.67 11.17
C CYS A 283 13.52 -20.32 10.87
N THR A 284 13.24 -19.30 11.66
CA THR A 284 13.83 -17.96 11.50
C THR A 284 15.29 -17.91 11.92
N SER A 285 15.68 -18.65 12.97
CA SER A 285 17.05 -18.60 13.49
C SER A 285 18.05 -19.23 12.49
N PRO A 286 19.17 -18.56 12.16
CA PRO A 286 20.25 -19.14 11.35
C PRO A 286 21.15 -20.12 12.13
N SER A 287 20.93 -20.30 13.43
CA SER A 287 21.73 -21.17 14.30
C SER A 287 21.73 -22.64 13.82
N ASP A 288 22.89 -23.29 13.91
CA ASP A 288 23.05 -24.72 13.59
C ASP A 288 22.12 -25.60 14.44
N VAL A 289 21.91 -25.25 15.72
CA VAL A 289 20.97 -25.96 16.62
C VAL A 289 19.56 -26.00 16.02
N ALA A 290 19.11 -24.89 15.46
CA ALA A 290 17.80 -24.83 14.84
C ALA A 290 17.78 -25.55 13.48
N VAL A 291 18.85 -25.41 12.68
CA VAL A 291 18.99 -26.08 11.38
C VAL A 291 18.94 -27.59 11.52
N ASP A 292 19.75 -28.16 12.42
CA ASP A 292 19.82 -29.61 12.64
C ASP A 292 18.49 -30.17 13.15
N PHE A 293 17.84 -29.44 14.07
CA PHE A 293 16.52 -29.86 14.56
C PHE A 293 15.48 -29.92 13.44
N ILE A 294 15.41 -28.89 12.57
CA ILE A 294 14.42 -28.85 11.51
C ILE A 294 14.73 -29.88 10.42
N ARG A 295 16.00 -30.09 10.06
CA ARG A 295 16.40 -31.16 9.13
C ARG A 295 15.97 -32.54 9.66
N SER A 296 16.21 -32.82 10.93
CA SER A 296 15.76 -34.07 11.58
C SER A 296 14.23 -34.21 11.52
N ARG A 297 13.47 -33.13 11.70
CA ARG A 297 11.99 -33.19 11.55
C ARG A 297 11.55 -33.44 10.12
N LEU A 298 12.20 -32.83 9.13
CA LEU A 298 11.93 -33.10 7.71
C LEU A 298 12.25 -34.56 7.36
N ASP A 299 13.36 -35.11 7.85
CA ASP A 299 13.69 -36.53 7.67
C ASP A 299 12.62 -37.45 8.27
N SER A 300 12.14 -37.12 9.45
CA SER A 300 11.03 -37.82 10.09
C SER A 300 9.73 -37.70 9.30
N ALA A 301 9.43 -36.55 8.74
CA ALA A 301 8.25 -36.33 7.91
C ALA A 301 8.31 -37.11 6.60
N PHE A 302 9.47 -37.17 5.94
CA PHE A 302 9.67 -37.92 4.69
C PHE A 302 9.58 -39.44 4.88
N SER A 303 9.92 -39.94 6.07
CA SER A 303 9.87 -41.37 6.43
C SER A 303 8.60 -41.81 7.18
N ALA A 304 7.68 -40.90 7.47
CA ALA A 304 6.49 -41.15 8.26
C ALA A 304 5.48 -42.09 7.59
N ASP A 305 4.86 -42.98 8.40
CA ASP A 305 3.76 -43.81 7.99
C ASP A 305 2.54 -43.00 7.55
N LYS A 306 1.66 -43.62 6.73
CA LYS A 306 0.46 -42.98 6.17
C LYS A 306 -0.42 -42.26 7.21
N LYS A 307 -0.50 -42.77 8.45
CA LYS A 307 -1.31 -42.18 9.53
C LYS A 307 -0.66 -40.96 10.21
N ASN A 308 0.66 -40.88 10.22
CA ASN A 308 1.45 -39.86 10.91
C ASN A 308 2.12 -38.90 9.94
N ARG A 309 1.79 -39.01 8.67
CA ARG A 309 2.39 -38.18 7.61
C ARG A 309 1.85 -36.76 7.68
N PRO A 310 2.72 -35.75 7.78
CA PRO A 310 2.30 -34.36 7.73
C PRO A 310 1.72 -34.00 6.35
N ASP A 311 0.85 -33.02 6.32
CA ASP A 311 0.35 -32.40 5.09
C ASP A 311 1.51 -31.78 4.30
N SER A 312 1.49 -31.88 2.97
CA SER A 312 2.50 -31.26 2.11
C SER A 312 2.58 -29.73 2.29
N LYS A 313 1.48 -29.06 2.59
CA LYS A 313 1.48 -27.65 2.97
C LYS A 313 2.33 -27.37 4.21
N GLN A 314 2.22 -28.23 5.22
CA GLN A 314 2.98 -28.09 6.44
C GLN A 314 4.48 -28.30 6.21
N VAL A 315 4.85 -29.27 5.38
CA VAL A 315 6.24 -29.50 4.96
C VAL A 315 6.76 -28.28 4.18
N MET A 316 5.99 -27.78 3.23
CA MET A 316 6.35 -26.61 2.44
C MET A 316 6.51 -25.36 3.29
N SER A 317 5.55 -25.10 4.18
CA SER A 317 5.63 -23.99 5.12
C SER A 317 6.91 -24.06 5.97
N THR A 318 7.27 -25.24 6.45
CA THR A 318 8.50 -25.42 7.22
C THR A 318 9.73 -25.06 6.37
N VAL A 319 9.82 -25.58 5.14
CA VAL A 319 10.95 -25.28 4.24
C VAL A 319 11.00 -23.80 3.85
N SER A 320 9.84 -23.20 3.57
CA SER A 320 9.74 -21.77 3.25
C SER A 320 10.26 -20.88 4.38
N MET A 321 9.94 -21.20 5.63
CA MET A 321 10.45 -20.48 6.79
C MET A 321 11.97 -20.64 6.98
N MET A 322 12.58 -21.68 6.40
CA MET A 322 14.02 -21.91 6.46
C MET A 322 14.83 -21.12 5.42
N ILE A 323 14.19 -20.30 4.57
CA ILE A 323 14.84 -19.64 3.44
C ILE A 323 16.11 -18.85 3.78
N HIS A 324 16.20 -18.33 5.00
CA HIS A 324 17.37 -17.55 5.46
C HIS A 324 18.56 -18.42 5.92
N LYS A 325 18.38 -19.73 5.97
CA LYS A 325 19.45 -20.65 6.40
C LYS A 325 20.42 -20.98 5.25
N PRO A 326 21.69 -21.24 5.52
CA PRO A 326 22.63 -21.69 4.50
C PRO A 326 22.28 -23.11 4.01
N ASP A 327 22.66 -23.42 2.78
CA ASP A 327 22.68 -24.77 2.19
C ASP A 327 21.38 -25.59 2.34
N ILE A 328 20.24 -24.95 2.10
CA ILE A 328 18.92 -25.59 2.20
C ILE A 328 18.29 -25.97 0.85
N ASP A 329 19.05 -25.84 -0.25
CA ASP A 329 18.57 -26.17 -1.60
C ASP A 329 18.02 -27.60 -1.67
N ASP A 330 18.68 -28.55 -0.98
CA ASP A 330 18.24 -29.95 -0.87
C ASP A 330 16.89 -30.08 -0.15
N CYS A 331 16.62 -29.24 0.86
CA CYS A 331 15.34 -29.24 1.56
C CYS A 331 14.19 -28.79 0.63
N PHE A 332 14.42 -27.80 -0.23
CA PHE A 332 13.45 -27.39 -1.24
C PHE A 332 13.16 -28.50 -2.25
N LEU A 333 14.19 -29.18 -2.76
CA LEU A 333 14.03 -30.28 -3.72
C LEU A 333 13.30 -31.46 -3.09
N ARG A 334 13.63 -31.83 -1.86
CA ARG A 334 12.97 -32.91 -1.12
C ARG A 334 11.51 -32.55 -0.80
N ALA A 335 11.22 -31.31 -0.42
CA ALA A 335 9.85 -30.88 -0.20
C ALA A 335 9.04 -30.88 -1.50
N LEU A 336 9.65 -30.55 -2.63
CA LEU A 336 9.04 -30.66 -3.95
C LEU A 336 8.72 -32.13 -4.31
N GLU A 337 9.65 -33.04 -4.08
CA GLU A 337 9.44 -34.48 -4.29
C GLU A 337 8.30 -35.01 -3.40
N TYR A 338 8.29 -34.59 -2.12
CA TYR A 338 7.24 -34.96 -1.18
C TYR A 338 5.87 -34.45 -1.65
N SER A 339 5.78 -33.20 -2.09
CA SER A 339 4.55 -32.57 -2.60
C SER A 339 4.01 -33.28 -3.86
N ARG A 340 4.89 -33.67 -4.76
CA ARG A 340 4.52 -34.47 -5.95
C ARG A 340 3.97 -35.85 -5.58
N LYS A 341 4.53 -36.45 -4.54
CA LYS A 341 4.12 -37.80 -4.06
C LYS A 341 2.84 -37.76 -3.22
N PHE A 342 2.62 -36.65 -2.50
CA PHE A 342 1.53 -36.47 -1.54
C PHE A 342 0.91 -35.08 -1.65
N PRO A 343 0.27 -34.71 -2.76
CA PRO A 343 -0.26 -33.38 -2.94
C PRO A 343 -1.42 -33.08 -1.99
N ALA A 344 -1.43 -31.91 -1.38
CA ALA A 344 -2.51 -31.45 -0.51
C ALA A 344 -3.76 -30.97 -1.29
N GLY A 345 -3.63 -30.74 -2.58
CA GLY A 345 -4.69 -30.26 -3.45
C GLY A 345 -4.54 -30.76 -4.89
N PRO A 346 -5.41 -30.35 -5.83
CA PRO A 346 -5.31 -30.80 -7.20
C PRO A 346 -3.93 -30.43 -7.77
N LYS A 347 -3.07 -31.45 -7.93
CA LYS A 347 -1.74 -31.39 -8.60
C LYS A 347 -0.60 -30.64 -7.91
N GLY A 348 -0.67 -30.30 -6.61
CA GLY A 348 0.42 -29.61 -5.91
C GLY A 348 0.75 -28.22 -6.44
N ILE A 349 -0.19 -27.56 -7.15
CA ILE A 349 0.03 -26.25 -7.78
C ILE A 349 0.24 -25.16 -6.73
N TYR A 350 -0.45 -25.25 -5.60
CA TYR A 350 -0.33 -24.26 -4.53
C TYR A 350 1.06 -24.26 -3.90
N GLU A 351 1.62 -25.45 -3.64
CA GLU A 351 2.93 -25.62 -3.03
C GLU A 351 4.05 -25.07 -3.94
N LEU A 352 3.97 -25.36 -5.24
CA LEU A 352 4.92 -24.83 -6.22
C LEU A 352 4.89 -23.30 -6.33
N ARG A 353 3.69 -22.73 -6.34
CA ARG A 353 3.49 -21.28 -6.37
C ARG A 353 4.11 -20.64 -5.13
N GLU A 354 3.88 -21.23 -3.98
CA GLU A 354 4.41 -20.73 -2.71
C GLU A 354 5.93 -20.78 -2.65
N MET A 355 6.57 -21.88 -3.10
CA MET A 355 8.03 -21.95 -3.19
C MET A 355 8.61 -20.82 -4.03
N ASN A 356 8.03 -20.55 -5.20
CA ASN A 356 8.49 -19.48 -6.07
C ASN A 356 8.33 -18.11 -5.40
N TYR A 357 7.20 -17.84 -4.75
CA TYR A 357 6.99 -16.56 -4.05
C TYR A 357 7.94 -16.37 -2.88
N VAL A 358 8.25 -17.42 -2.13
CA VAL A 358 9.24 -17.33 -1.06
C VAL A 358 10.62 -16.98 -1.61
N LEU A 359 11.05 -17.59 -2.71
CA LEU A 359 12.30 -17.25 -3.37
C LEU A 359 12.30 -15.80 -3.85
N ILE A 360 11.24 -15.38 -4.54
CA ILE A 360 11.09 -14.02 -5.06
C ILE A 360 11.13 -12.99 -3.93
N ASN A 361 10.37 -13.19 -2.86
CA ASN A 361 10.31 -12.29 -1.71
C ASN A 361 11.66 -12.07 -1.03
N ASN A 362 12.56 -13.02 -1.12
CA ASN A 362 13.87 -12.95 -0.50
C ASN A 362 14.98 -12.51 -1.46
N MET A 363 14.70 -12.43 -2.75
CA MET A 363 15.61 -11.77 -3.71
C MET A 363 15.60 -10.24 -3.61
N PHE A 364 14.73 -9.65 -2.73
CA PHE A 364 14.62 -8.19 -2.58
C PHE A 364 14.47 -7.80 -1.09
N PRO A 365 15.44 -7.13 -0.49
CA PRO A 365 16.82 -6.92 -0.96
C PRO A 365 17.67 -8.17 -0.75
N ASP A 366 18.53 -8.49 -1.71
CA ASP A 366 19.52 -9.59 -1.65
C ASP A 366 20.91 -9.03 -1.94
N PRO A 367 21.52 -8.30 -0.98
CA PRO A 367 22.78 -7.58 -1.22
C PRO A 367 23.93 -8.52 -1.61
N ASP A 368 23.88 -9.77 -1.18
CA ASP A 368 24.92 -10.77 -1.44
C ASP A 368 24.62 -11.66 -2.66
N GLY A 369 23.47 -11.47 -3.30
CA GLY A 369 23.02 -12.29 -4.43
C GLY A 369 22.74 -13.76 -4.11
N ARG A 370 22.60 -14.11 -2.83
CA ARG A 370 22.47 -15.47 -2.32
C ARG A 370 21.18 -16.15 -2.79
N PHE A 371 20.07 -15.46 -2.66
CA PHE A 371 18.76 -16.00 -3.03
C PHE A 371 18.62 -16.12 -4.55
N LYS A 372 19.21 -15.17 -5.29
CA LYS A 372 19.33 -15.26 -6.74
C LYS A 372 20.14 -16.50 -7.15
N ALA A 373 21.33 -16.69 -6.57
CA ALA A 373 22.16 -17.86 -6.84
C ALA A 373 21.47 -19.18 -6.49
N MET A 374 20.78 -19.23 -5.34
CA MET A 374 19.96 -20.39 -4.92
C MET A 374 18.85 -20.67 -5.95
N THR A 375 18.13 -19.65 -6.40
CA THR A 375 17.06 -19.78 -7.39
C THR A 375 17.58 -20.36 -8.71
N LEU A 376 18.74 -19.90 -9.18
CA LEU A 376 19.38 -20.42 -10.40
C LEU A 376 19.75 -21.90 -10.23
N ARG A 377 20.37 -22.30 -9.10
CA ARG A 377 20.69 -23.70 -8.84
C ARG A 377 19.47 -24.61 -8.75
N LEU A 378 18.38 -24.14 -8.12
CA LEU A 378 17.12 -24.87 -8.05
C LEU A 378 16.49 -25.03 -9.44
N HIS A 379 16.51 -23.97 -10.25
CA HIS A 379 16.01 -24.02 -11.61
C HIS A 379 16.83 -24.96 -12.53
N GLU A 380 18.15 -25.02 -12.38
CA GLU A 380 18.98 -25.99 -13.12
C GLU A 380 18.55 -27.44 -12.88
N LYS A 381 18.18 -27.78 -11.63
CA LYS A 381 17.74 -29.12 -11.25
C LYS A 381 16.29 -29.41 -11.60
N GLU A 382 15.41 -28.42 -11.45
CA GLU A 382 13.96 -28.54 -11.63
C GLU A 382 13.40 -27.31 -12.42
N PRO A 383 13.68 -27.21 -13.74
CA PRO A 383 13.37 -26.03 -14.55
C PRO A 383 11.88 -25.63 -14.55
N GLU A 384 10.97 -26.63 -14.56
CA GLU A 384 9.53 -26.35 -14.61
C GLU A 384 8.98 -25.90 -13.25
N ALA A 385 9.57 -26.36 -12.15
CA ALA A 385 9.10 -26.07 -10.80
C ALA A 385 9.48 -24.64 -10.36
N PHE A 386 10.67 -24.20 -10.71
CA PHE A 386 11.20 -22.91 -10.27
C PHE A 386 11.24 -21.84 -11.37
N PHE A 387 10.49 -22.04 -12.45
CA PHE A 387 10.50 -21.17 -13.61
C PHE A 387 10.06 -19.72 -13.28
N THR A 388 9.04 -19.55 -12.45
CA THR A 388 8.55 -18.21 -12.08
C THR A 388 9.61 -17.39 -11.34
N ALA A 389 10.25 -18.01 -10.33
CA ALA A 389 11.32 -17.36 -9.59
C ALA A 389 12.55 -17.08 -10.46
N TRP A 390 12.88 -18.02 -11.37
CA TRP A 390 13.95 -17.85 -12.32
C TRP A 390 13.73 -16.67 -13.28
N CYS A 391 12.50 -16.49 -13.79
CA CYS A 391 12.17 -15.34 -14.63
C CYS A 391 12.51 -14.02 -13.93
N ILE A 392 12.11 -13.88 -12.66
CA ILE A 392 12.38 -12.66 -11.89
C ILE A 392 13.87 -12.50 -11.59
N ALA A 393 14.57 -13.61 -11.25
CA ALA A 393 16.01 -13.58 -10.99
C ALA A 393 16.83 -13.16 -12.21
N MET A 394 16.40 -13.56 -13.40
CA MET A 394 17.10 -13.29 -14.66
C MET A 394 16.69 -11.99 -15.34
N LEU A 395 15.53 -11.44 -15.00
CA LEU A 395 14.96 -10.27 -15.66
C LEU A 395 15.90 -9.04 -15.74
N PRO A 396 16.65 -8.69 -14.68
CA PRO A 396 17.59 -7.57 -14.74
C PRO A 396 18.83 -7.83 -15.61
N ASP A 397 19.25 -9.09 -15.71
CA ASP A 397 20.52 -9.47 -16.36
C ASP A 397 20.33 -9.80 -17.83
N ASP A 398 19.26 -10.53 -18.16
CA ASP A 398 19.02 -11.06 -19.53
C ASP A 398 17.52 -11.15 -19.84
N PRO A 399 16.87 -10.01 -20.04
CA PRO A 399 15.44 -9.95 -20.36
C PRO A 399 15.09 -10.67 -21.66
N ASP A 400 16.01 -10.72 -22.62
CA ASP A 400 15.79 -11.40 -23.90
C ASP A 400 15.71 -12.92 -23.72
N LYS A 401 16.54 -13.48 -22.86
CA LYS A 401 16.49 -14.90 -22.47
C LYS A 401 15.19 -15.23 -21.74
N VAL A 402 14.75 -14.35 -20.81
CA VAL A 402 13.47 -14.51 -20.12
C VAL A 402 12.32 -14.54 -21.13
N ALA A 403 12.28 -13.60 -22.06
CA ALA A 403 11.25 -13.54 -23.09
C ALA A 403 11.25 -14.78 -24.00
N ALA A 404 12.44 -15.24 -24.43
CA ALA A 404 12.59 -16.43 -25.28
C ALA A 404 12.13 -17.71 -24.58
N GLU A 405 12.52 -17.91 -23.31
CA GLU A 405 12.10 -19.08 -22.53
C GLU A 405 10.61 -19.03 -22.19
N MET A 406 10.06 -17.86 -21.95
CA MET A 406 8.62 -17.66 -21.74
C MET A 406 7.82 -18.02 -22.99
N LYS A 407 8.25 -17.55 -24.18
CA LYS A 407 7.61 -17.88 -25.47
C LYS A 407 7.56 -19.40 -25.73
N LYS A 408 8.60 -20.14 -25.37
CA LYS A 408 8.63 -21.61 -25.49
C LYS A 408 7.61 -22.32 -24.59
N ARG A 409 7.20 -21.68 -23.49
CA ARG A 409 6.33 -22.25 -22.46
C ARG A 409 4.91 -21.67 -22.47
N ILE A 410 4.62 -20.77 -23.38
CA ILE A 410 3.36 -20.00 -23.44
C ILE A 410 2.10 -20.89 -23.49
N SER A 411 2.23 -22.08 -24.12
CA SER A 411 1.16 -23.07 -24.22
C SER A 411 1.02 -23.96 -22.99
N ARG A 412 1.89 -23.85 -21.98
CA ARG A 412 1.91 -24.69 -20.78
C ARG A 412 1.28 -23.97 -19.60
N ARG A 413 0.34 -24.61 -18.90
CA ARG A 413 -0.37 -24.01 -17.74
C ARG A 413 0.55 -23.45 -16.65
N GLY A 414 1.78 -23.96 -16.49
CA GLY A 414 2.73 -23.50 -15.46
C GLY A 414 3.37 -22.13 -15.74
N SER A 415 3.41 -21.68 -17.00
CA SER A 415 4.01 -20.38 -17.37
C SER A 415 3.10 -19.19 -17.14
N TYR A 416 1.82 -19.41 -16.89
CA TYR A 416 0.84 -18.35 -16.71
C TYR A 416 1.12 -17.47 -15.48
N ALA A 417 1.51 -18.09 -14.36
CA ALA A 417 1.87 -17.33 -13.15
C ALA A 417 3.11 -16.43 -13.34
N ALA A 418 4.12 -16.93 -14.04
CA ALA A 418 5.31 -16.14 -14.35
C ALA A 418 4.99 -14.98 -15.30
N PHE A 419 4.15 -15.23 -16.30
CA PHE A 419 3.72 -14.21 -17.24
C PHE A 419 2.95 -13.07 -16.54
N HIS A 420 1.97 -13.40 -15.71
CA HIS A 420 1.22 -12.41 -14.96
C HIS A 420 2.10 -11.61 -14.00
N LEU A 421 3.05 -12.26 -13.34
CA LEU A 421 3.95 -11.57 -12.45
C LEU A 421 4.86 -10.57 -13.20
N LEU A 422 5.27 -10.87 -14.43
CA LEU A 422 6.01 -9.93 -15.28
C LEU A 422 5.12 -8.78 -15.77
N GLU A 423 3.90 -9.11 -16.20
CA GLU A 423 2.91 -8.15 -16.69
C GLU A 423 2.51 -7.13 -15.63
N ASP A 424 2.25 -7.61 -14.41
CA ASP A 424 1.83 -6.78 -13.29
C ASP A 424 3.01 -6.08 -12.58
N GLY A 425 4.22 -6.62 -12.71
CA GLY A 425 5.39 -6.17 -11.95
C GLY A 425 6.28 -5.18 -12.67
N ILE A 426 6.27 -5.10 -14.00
CA ILE A 426 7.15 -4.20 -14.73
C ILE A 426 6.47 -2.83 -14.90
N HIS A 427 7.05 -1.78 -14.30
CA HIS A 427 6.56 -0.41 -14.37
C HIS A 427 7.68 0.56 -14.77
N TYR A 428 7.30 1.71 -15.35
CA TYR A 428 8.23 2.81 -15.57
C TYR A 428 8.19 3.77 -14.38
N SER A 429 9.36 4.05 -13.80
CA SER A 429 9.53 5.04 -12.74
C SER A 429 9.94 6.37 -13.37
N GLU A 430 9.06 7.35 -13.34
CA GLU A 430 9.35 8.70 -13.87
C GLU A 430 10.47 9.37 -13.07
N SER A 431 10.50 9.18 -11.75
CA SER A 431 11.53 9.74 -10.87
C SER A 431 12.94 9.20 -11.18
N ASP A 432 13.04 7.93 -11.55
CA ASP A 432 14.32 7.27 -11.83
C ASP A 432 14.67 7.27 -13.32
N GLY A 433 13.73 7.62 -14.20
CA GLY A 433 13.89 7.59 -15.67
C GLY A 433 14.18 6.18 -16.21
N LYS A 434 13.68 5.13 -15.55
CA LYS A 434 13.94 3.73 -15.92
C LYS A 434 12.78 2.81 -15.54
N TYR A 435 12.78 1.63 -16.14
CA TYR A 435 11.87 0.56 -15.74
C TYR A 435 12.31 -0.05 -14.41
N ILE A 436 11.33 -0.36 -13.58
CA ILE A 436 11.49 -1.08 -12.32
C ILE A 436 10.57 -2.31 -12.34
N PHE A 437 10.93 -3.30 -11.58
CA PHE A 437 10.01 -4.35 -11.17
C PHE A 437 9.44 -3.96 -9.81
N ALA A 438 8.12 -3.85 -9.71
CA ALA A 438 7.43 -3.59 -8.46
C ALA A 438 6.22 -4.53 -8.38
N ALA A 439 6.25 -5.50 -7.51
CA ALA A 439 5.18 -6.47 -7.35
C ALA A 439 4.74 -6.59 -5.89
N GLU A 440 3.42 -6.71 -5.70
CA GLU A 440 2.86 -7.15 -4.44
C GLU A 440 2.93 -8.67 -4.39
N VAL A 441 3.85 -9.21 -3.61
CA VAL A 441 4.00 -10.66 -3.47
C VAL A 441 3.43 -11.09 -2.13
N PRO A 442 2.46 -12.02 -2.11
CA PRO A 442 1.92 -12.55 -0.87
C PRO A 442 3.05 -13.18 -0.04
N VAL A 443 3.18 -12.78 1.22
CA VAL A 443 4.09 -13.45 2.15
C VAL A 443 3.35 -14.67 2.69
N ALA A 444 3.98 -15.82 2.56
CA ALA A 444 3.39 -17.10 2.97
C ALA A 444 2.98 -17.11 4.44
N TYR A 445 1.77 -17.59 4.70
CA TYR A 445 1.18 -17.94 6.00
C TYR A 445 0.96 -16.83 7.04
N GLY A 446 -0.31 -16.55 7.26
CA GLY A 446 -0.84 -15.73 8.36
C GLY A 446 -1.01 -14.27 7.97
N ASP A 447 -1.63 -13.48 8.80
CA ASP A 447 -1.98 -12.05 8.65
C ASP A 447 -0.77 -11.11 8.43
N ILE A 448 0.18 -11.50 7.58
CA ILE A 448 1.37 -10.71 7.26
C ILE A 448 1.05 -9.85 6.05
N PRO A 449 1.35 -8.54 6.11
CA PRO A 449 1.05 -7.62 5.02
C PRO A 449 1.78 -8.03 3.74
N VAL A 450 1.13 -7.82 2.61
CA VAL A 450 1.71 -7.93 1.27
C VAL A 450 2.96 -7.06 1.22
N ARG A 451 4.09 -7.64 0.85
CA ARG A 451 5.34 -6.89 0.70
C ARG A 451 5.43 -6.36 -0.72
N VAL A 452 5.57 -5.05 -0.84
CA VAL A 452 5.92 -4.44 -2.13
C VAL A 452 7.42 -4.63 -2.34
N LEU A 453 7.75 -5.32 -3.43
CA LEU A 453 9.13 -5.54 -3.85
C LEU A 453 9.45 -4.58 -4.98
N THR A 454 10.55 -3.85 -4.87
CA THR A 454 11.02 -2.97 -5.94
C THR A 454 12.44 -3.32 -6.34
N MET A 455 12.68 -3.40 -7.65
CA MET A 455 13.99 -3.69 -8.21
C MET A 455 14.21 -2.84 -9.47
N PRO A 456 15.35 -2.14 -9.59
CA PRO A 456 15.69 -1.48 -10.84
C PRO A 456 15.90 -2.50 -11.95
N LEU A 457 15.38 -2.21 -13.14
CA LEU A 457 15.54 -3.06 -14.31
C LEU A 457 16.43 -2.36 -15.36
N PHE A 458 15.85 -1.87 -16.40
CA PHE A 458 16.54 -1.33 -17.57
C PHE A 458 16.06 0.08 -17.91
N ALA A 459 16.94 0.90 -18.51
CA ALA A 459 16.59 2.26 -18.91
C ALA A 459 15.61 2.29 -20.09
N ARG A 460 15.61 1.25 -20.94
CA ARG A 460 14.71 1.10 -22.08
C ARG A 460 14.10 -0.29 -22.08
N MET A 461 12.83 -0.36 -22.48
CA MET A 461 12.12 -1.63 -22.58
C MET A 461 12.74 -2.50 -23.70
N PRO A 462 13.18 -3.72 -23.41
CA PRO A 462 13.62 -4.66 -24.42
C PRO A 462 12.51 -5.02 -25.42
N GLN A 463 12.83 -5.03 -26.69
CA GLN A 463 11.87 -5.36 -27.75
C GLN A 463 11.27 -6.76 -27.55
N SER A 464 12.06 -7.72 -27.13
CA SER A 464 11.62 -9.10 -26.88
C SER A 464 10.52 -9.20 -25.81
N LEU A 465 10.60 -8.39 -24.74
CA LEU A 465 9.56 -8.31 -23.72
C LEU A 465 8.31 -7.61 -24.24
N THR A 466 8.47 -6.53 -25.01
CA THR A 466 7.33 -5.85 -25.65
C THR A 466 6.59 -6.80 -26.59
N GLU A 467 7.31 -7.58 -27.40
CA GLU A 467 6.72 -8.60 -28.26
C GLU A 467 6.02 -9.71 -27.47
N LEU A 468 6.63 -10.18 -26.37
CA LEU A 468 6.05 -11.18 -25.50
C LEU A 468 4.72 -10.69 -24.88
N LEU A 469 4.72 -9.49 -24.33
CA LEU A 469 3.56 -8.91 -23.66
C LEU A 469 2.48 -8.46 -24.65
N GLY A 470 2.83 -8.17 -25.90
CA GLY A 470 1.91 -7.93 -27.00
C GLY A 470 1.34 -9.21 -27.65
N GLU A 471 1.64 -10.41 -27.13
CA GLU A 471 1.17 -11.68 -27.71
C GLU A 471 -0.30 -11.96 -27.32
N SER A 472 -1.20 -11.87 -28.30
CA SER A 472 -2.65 -12.04 -28.07
C SER A 472 -3.09 -13.48 -27.75
N SER A 473 -2.24 -14.47 -28.01
CA SER A 473 -2.50 -15.88 -27.71
C SER A 473 -2.57 -16.16 -26.20
N MET A 474 -1.99 -15.27 -25.39
CA MET A 474 -1.99 -15.34 -23.94
C MET A 474 -3.31 -14.93 -23.30
N ILE A 475 -4.27 -14.44 -24.05
CA ILE A 475 -5.60 -14.10 -23.55
C ILE A 475 -6.44 -15.37 -23.53
N SER A 476 -6.59 -16.00 -22.34
CA SER A 476 -7.44 -17.18 -22.18
C SER A 476 -8.94 -16.81 -22.23
N GLY A 477 -9.80 -17.76 -22.58
CA GLY A 477 -11.22 -17.48 -22.88
C GLY A 477 -12.16 -17.42 -21.68
N ASP A 478 -11.68 -17.41 -20.44
CA ASP A 478 -12.55 -17.40 -19.24
C ASP A 478 -12.70 -15.97 -18.69
N SER A 479 -13.88 -15.38 -18.93
CA SER A 479 -14.15 -13.94 -18.84
C SER A 479 -14.22 -13.36 -17.41
N ARG A 480 -14.21 -14.17 -16.37
CA ARG A 480 -14.40 -13.70 -14.98
C ARG A 480 -13.11 -13.35 -14.23
N GLU A 481 -11.98 -13.93 -14.62
CA GLU A 481 -10.68 -13.71 -13.98
C GLU A 481 -9.78 -12.70 -14.73
N MET A 482 -10.27 -12.07 -15.80
CA MET A 482 -9.42 -11.51 -16.87
C MET A 482 -9.46 -9.99 -17.06
N THR A 483 -10.27 -9.26 -16.31
CA THR A 483 -10.32 -7.80 -16.47
C THR A 483 -9.02 -7.12 -16.03
N TYR A 484 -8.45 -7.54 -14.93
CA TYR A 484 -7.23 -6.94 -14.36
C TYR A 484 -5.97 -7.20 -15.22
N PRO A 485 -5.68 -8.44 -15.65
CA PRO A 485 -4.52 -8.70 -16.49
C PRO A 485 -4.48 -7.92 -17.80
N VAL A 486 -5.63 -7.73 -18.44
CA VAL A 486 -5.71 -6.96 -19.69
C VAL A 486 -5.43 -5.48 -19.45
N GLN A 487 -5.94 -4.91 -18.35
CA GLN A 487 -5.67 -3.51 -18.00
C GLN A 487 -4.19 -3.26 -17.69
N ALA A 488 -3.56 -4.14 -16.91
CA ALA A 488 -2.13 -4.06 -16.61
C ALA A 488 -1.30 -4.06 -17.91
N ARG A 489 -1.64 -4.96 -18.86
CA ARG A 489 -1.00 -5.03 -20.17
C ARG A 489 -1.22 -3.78 -21.02
N CYS A 490 -2.44 -3.23 -21.01
CA CYS A 490 -2.73 -1.97 -21.71
C CYS A 490 -1.85 -0.83 -21.17
N ASN A 491 -1.76 -0.69 -19.86
CA ASN A 491 -0.93 0.32 -19.20
C ASN A 491 0.55 0.12 -19.55
N PHE A 492 1.03 -1.12 -19.48
CA PHE A 492 2.39 -1.45 -19.87
C PHE A 492 2.71 -1.05 -21.32
N LEU A 493 1.86 -1.44 -22.27
CA LEU A 493 2.07 -1.13 -23.69
C LEU A 493 1.99 0.37 -23.98
N LYS A 494 1.10 1.10 -23.30
CA LYS A 494 1.03 2.57 -23.36
C LYS A 494 2.34 3.19 -22.90
N THR A 495 2.82 2.83 -21.73
CA THR A 495 4.09 3.30 -21.18
C THR A 495 5.28 2.93 -22.07
N ALA A 496 5.30 1.73 -22.65
CA ALA A 496 6.34 1.29 -23.57
C ALA A 496 6.39 2.17 -24.85
N ILE A 497 5.25 2.61 -25.37
CA ILE A 497 5.17 3.54 -26.50
C ILE A 497 5.69 4.93 -26.11
N GLU A 498 5.26 5.44 -24.95
CA GLU A 498 5.59 6.78 -24.45
C GLU A 498 7.08 6.95 -24.13
N THR A 499 7.72 5.87 -23.69
CA THR A 499 9.14 5.85 -23.29
C THR A 499 10.08 5.28 -24.35
N ALA A 500 9.55 4.83 -25.51
CA ALA A 500 10.34 4.28 -26.59
C ALA A 500 11.20 5.34 -27.28
N ALA A 501 12.34 4.90 -27.84
CA ALA A 501 13.08 5.75 -28.76
C ALA A 501 12.23 6.05 -30.01
N PRO A 502 12.42 7.21 -30.67
CA PRO A 502 11.62 7.58 -31.85
C PRO A 502 11.58 6.51 -32.97
N ASP A 503 12.70 5.82 -33.19
CA ASP A 503 12.82 4.78 -34.20
C ASP A 503 12.07 3.50 -33.85
N ASP A 504 11.91 3.19 -32.57
CA ASP A 504 11.24 1.98 -32.05
C ASP A 504 9.73 2.19 -31.84
N ALA A 505 9.32 3.43 -31.56
CA ALA A 505 7.94 3.77 -31.21
C ALA A 505 6.92 3.34 -32.28
N GLY A 506 7.31 3.39 -33.57
CA GLY A 506 6.45 2.98 -34.67
C GLY A 506 6.09 1.49 -34.62
N ALA A 507 7.09 0.64 -34.45
CA ALA A 507 6.91 -0.82 -34.38
C ALA A 507 6.10 -1.23 -33.13
N ILE A 508 6.35 -0.59 -31.98
CA ILE A 508 5.62 -0.85 -30.74
C ILE A 508 4.14 -0.44 -30.87
N LYS A 509 3.85 0.72 -31.51
CA LYS A 509 2.48 1.17 -31.80
C LYS A 509 1.73 0.17 -32.67
N GLU A 510 2.32 -0.27 -33.78
CA GLU A 510 1.70 -1.23 -34.69
C GLU A 510 1.36 -2.54 -33.96
N GLN A 511 2.31 -3.07 -33.19
CA GLN A 511 2.12 -4.28 -32.40
C GLN A 511 1.04 -4.11 -31.33
N THR A 512 1.02 -2.97 -30.65
CA THR A 512 0.02 -2.64 -29.62
C THR A 512 -1.39 -2.58 -30.21
N VAL A 513 -1.56 -1.93 -31.36
CA VAL A 513 -2.85 -1.88 -32.07
C VAL A 513 -3.30 -3.25 -32.53
N LYS A 514 -2.39 -4.06 -33.05
CA LYS A 514 -2.68 -5.45 -33.47
C LYS A 514 -3.12 -6.31 -32.27
N PHE A 515 -2.42 -6.19 -31.15
CA PHE A 515 -2.81 -6.84 -29.89
C PHE A 515 -4.20 -6.39 -29.45
N ALA A 516 -4.44 -5.08 -29.36
CA ALA A 516 -5.71 -4.52 -28.87
C ALA A 516 -6.89 -4.92 -29.77
N LEU A 517 -6.75 -4.92 -31.09
CA LEU A 517 -7.74 -5.37 -32.05
C LEU A 517 -8.07 -6.88 -31.93
N ALA A 518 -7.10 -7.70 -31.59
CA ALA A 518 -7.31 -9.13 -31.35
C ALA A 518 -7.96 -9.39 -29.99
N ALA A 519 -7.53 -8.67 -28.96
CA ALA A 519 -7.99 -8.80 -27.58
C ALA A 519 -9.43 -8.30 -27.41
N ILE A 520 -9.80 -7.16 -28.00
CA ILE A 520 -11.14 -6.55 -27.84
C ILE A 520 -12.26 -7.42 -28.40
N LYS A 521 -11.95 -8.27 -29.37
CA LYS A 521 -12.91 -9.26 -29.91
C LYS A 521 -13.23 -10.36 -28.91
N LYS A 522 -12.33 -10.66 -27.99
CA LYS A 522 -12.50 -11.69 -26.95
C LYS A 522 -13.04 -11.08 -25.66
N ILE A 523 -12.51 -9.92 -25.31
CA ILE A 523 -12.79 -9.21 -24.05
C ILE A 523 -12.99 -7.73 -24.38
N PRO A 524 -14.21 -7.26 -24.64
CA PRO A 524 -14.48 -5.86 -24.89
C PRO A 524 -14.24 -5.02 -23.65
N GLN A 525 -13.11 -4.28 -23.62
CA GLN A 525 -12.74 -3.38 -22.54
C GLN A 525 -12.32 -2.02 -23.08
N LEU A 526 -12.60 -0.97 -22.33
CA LEU A 526 -12.33 0.41 -22.73
C LEU A 526 -10.83 0.73 -22.82
N ASP A 527 -10.02 0.12 -21.95
CA ASP A 527 -8.55 0.27 -22.02
C ASP A 527 -7.97 -0.22 -23.37
N LEU A 528 -8.50 -1.32 -23.89
CA LEU A 528 -8.13 -1.82 -25.25
C LEU A 528 -8.58 -0.87 -26.36
N LEU A 529 -9.77 -0.29 -26.18
CA LEU A 529 -10.28 0.70 -27.11
C LEU A 529 -9.41 1.97 -27.13
N GLU A 530 -8.96 2.44 -25.96
CA GLU A 530 -8.08 3.59 -25.86
C GLU A 530 -6.78 3.37 -26.66
N LEU A 531 -6.19 2.19 -26.57
CA LEU A 531 -5.02 1.84 -27.37
C LEU A 531 -5.30 1.88 -28.88
N ILE A 532 -6.45 1.35 -29.31
CA ILE A 532 -6.84 1.33 -30.72
C ILE A 532 -7.04 2.76 -31.24
N VAL A 533 -7.68 3.61 -30.47
CA VAL A 533 -7.99 4.99 -30.89
C VAL A 533 -6.75 5.87 -30.89
N ASN A 534 -5.96 5.80 -29.82
CA ASN A 534 -4.78 6.68 -29.67
C ASN A 534 -3.65 6.34 -30.64
N TYR A 535 -3.50 5.07 -30.98
CA TYR A 535 -2.37 4.61 -31.78
C TYR A 535 -2.74 4.03 -33.14
N GLY A 536 -3.99 3.63 -33.34
CA GLY A 536 -4.46 3.00 -34.59
C GLY A 536 -5.31 3.89 -35.48
N SER A 537 -5.76 5.06 -35.00
CA SER A 537 -6.57 6.03 -35.76
C SER A 537 -7.76 5.41 -36.54
N PRO A 538 -8.65 4.63 -35.91
CA PRO A 538 -9.80 4.02 -36.55
C PRO A 538 -10.79 5.10 -37.01
N ASP A 539 -11.59 4.78 -38.04
CA ASP A 539 -12.68 5.68 -38.47
C ASP A 539 -13.78 5.80 -37.39
N SER A 540 -14.56 6.91 -37.45
CA SER A 540 -15.59 7.24 -36.46
C SER A 540 -16.65 6.13 -36.31
N LYS A 541 -17.02 5.43 -37.39
CA LYS A 541 -18.00 4.35 -37.35
C LYS A 541 -17.44 3.11 -36.62
N THR A 542 -16.20 2.77 -36.87
CA THR A 542 -15.50 1.68 -36.18
C THR A 542 -15.32 2.02 -34.71
N THR A 543 -14.91 3.25 -34.37
CA THR A 543 -14.79 3.74 -33.00
C THR A 543 -16.12 3.62 -32.25
N PHE A 544 -17.21 4.12 -32.81
CA PHE A 544 -18.53 4.02 -32.18
C PHE A 544 -18.94 2.57 -31.91
N ARG A 545 -18.76 1.68 -32.89
CA ARG A 545 -19.09 0.25 -32.74
C ARG A 545 -18.28 -0.39 -31.60
N LEU A 546 -17.00 -0.13 -31.53
CA LEU A 546 -16.13 -0.68 -30.49
C LEU A 546 -16.51 -0.17 -29.09
N ILE A 547 -16.81 1.12 -28.95
CA ILE A 547 -17.29 1.70 -27.68
C ILE A 547 -18.61 1.04 -27.25
N ARG A 548 -19.53 0.89 -28.19
CA ARG A 548 -20.82 0.23 -27.94
C ARG A 548 -20.64 -1.20 -27.46
N ASP A 549 -19.81 -1.98 -28.14
CA ASP A 549 -19.53 -3.37 -27.79
C ASP A 549 -18.91 -3.47 -26.39
N CYS A 550 -17.94 -2.60 -26.03
CA CYS A 550 -17.35 -2.52 -24.70
C CYS A 550 -18.38 -2.16 -23.63
N ALA A 551 -19.17 -1.11 -23.85
CA ALA A 551 -20.17 -0.64 -22.88
C ALA A 551 -21.28 -1.68 -22.63
N MET A 552 -21.69 -2.40 -23.67
CA MET A 552 -22.73 -3.41 -23.56
C MET A 552 -22.25 -4.74 -22.97
N PHE A 553 -20.96 -5.03 -23.02
CA PHE A 553 -20.39 -6.28 -22.50
C PHE A 553 -19.85 -6.16 -21.08
N SER A 554 -19.62 -4.95 -20.58
CA SER A 554 -19.01 -4.73 -19.27
C SER A 554 -19.87 -5.30 -18.12
N PRO A 555 -19.27 -6.06 -17.20
CA PRO A 555 -19.94 -6.50 -15.97
C PRO A 555 -20.20 -5.35 -15.00
N ASN A 556 -19.50 -4.21 -15.16
CA ASN A 556 -19.65 -3.01 -14.32
C ASN A 556 -20.33 -1.89 -15.11
N ALA A 557 -21.63 -2.03 -15.31
CA ALA A 557 -22.45 -1.08 -16.05
C ALA A 557 -22.37 0.39 -15.55
N PRO A 558 -22.34 0.69 -14.22
CA PRO A 558 -22.16 2.06 -13.74
C PRO A 558 -20.88 2.72 -14.21
N ARG A 559 -19.74 2.04 -14.08
CA ARG A 559 -18.45 2.55 -14.54
C ARG A 559 -18.44 2.81 -16.04
N SER A 560 -18.96 1.86 -16.82
CA SER A 560 -19.02 2.00 -18.27
C SER A 560 -19.92 3.17 -18.72
N ALA A 561 -21.01 3.46 -18.00
CA ALA A 561 -21.84 4.62 -18.29
C ALA A 561 -21.11 5.94 -18.05
N TYR A 562 -20.36 6.07 -16.96
CA TYR A 562 -19.50 7.25 -16.70
C TYR A 562 -18.45 7.43 -17.80
N GLU A 563 -17.81 6.35 -18.22
CA GLU A 563 -16.78 6.38 -19.27
C GLU A 563 -17.38 6.76 -20.62
N VAL A 564 -18.56 6.27 -20.97
CA VAL A 564 -19.31 6.70 -22.16
C VAL A 564 -19.66 8.19 -22.11
N ALA A 565 -20.13 8.68 -20.96
CA ALA A 565 -20.50 10.09 -20.81
C ALA A 565 -19.28 11.04 -20.92
N LYS A 566 -18.13 10.63 -20.38
CA LYS A 566 -16.91 11.46 -20.32
C LYS A 566 -16.03 11.35 -21.56
N THR A 567 -16.10 10.26 -22.35
CA THR A 567 -15.20 10.10 -23.50
C THR A 567 -15.31 11.23 -24.52
N PRO A 568 -14.20 11.82 -24.97
CA PRO A 568 -14.19 12.83 -26.05
C PRO A 568 -14.40 12.20 -27.43
N LEU A 569 -14.37 10.87 -27.54
CA LEU A 569 -14.43 10.13 -28.82
C LEU A 569 -15.82 10.03 -29.42
N LEU A 570 -16.86 10.39 -28.66
CA LEU A 570 -18.27 10.36 -29.08
C LEU A 570 -18.87 11.75 -29.11
N THR A 571 -19.73 11.98 -30.12
CA THR A 571 -20.59 13.14 -30.14
C THR A 571 -21.65 13.05 -29.04
N VAL A 572 -22.23 14.18 -28.61
CA VAL A 572 -23.29 14.20 -27.59
C VAL A 572 -24.44 13.29 -27.98
N GLN A 573 -24.86 13.30 -29.25
CA GLN A 573 -25.92 12.45 -29.76
C GLN A 573 -25.57 10.96 -29.67
N GLN A 574 -24.33 10.59 -29.97
CA GLN A 574 -23.85 9.21 -29.82
C GLN A 574 -23.80 8.76 -28.36
N LYS A 575 -23.37 9.64 -27.44
CA LYS A 575 -23.42 9.39 -26.00
C LYS A 575 -24.84 9.15 -25.50
N ARG A 576 -25.77 10.02 -25.88
CA ARG A 576 -27.19 9.88 -25.54
C ARG A 576 -27.77 8.54 -26.04
N THR A 577 -27.53 8.21 -27.30
CA THR A 577 -28.01 6.95 -27.90
C THR A 577 -27.48 5.75 -27.11
N LEU A 578 -26.20 5.74 -26.79
CA LEU A 578 -25.56 4.61 -26.10
C LEU A 578 -26.03 4.47 -24.65
N LEU A 579 -26.16 5.58 -23.92
CA LEU A 579 -26.69 5.56 -22.55
C LEU A 579 -28.14 5.09 -22.50
N LEU A 580 -28.95 5.45 -23.50
CA LEU A 580 -30.34 4.95 -23.63
C LEU A 580 -30.37 3.44 -23.93
N GLU A 581 -29.50 2.95 -24.83
CA GLU A 581 -29.37 1.50 -25.10
C GLU A 581 -28.93 0.73 -23.85
N MET A 582 -28.00 1.29 -23.05
CA MET A 582 -27.57 0.70 -21.78
C MET A 582 -28.71 0.66 -20.76
N LEU A 583 -29.50 1.74 -20.66
CA LEU A 583 -30.67 1.80 -19.79
C LEU A 583 -31.71 0.74 -20.18
N ASP A 584 -32.02 0.59 -21.45
CA ASP A 584 -33.01 -0.39 -21.95
C ASP A 584 -32.58 -1.82 -21.62
N LYS A 585 -31.30 -2.13 -21.77
CA LYS A 585 -30.72 -3.43 -21.41
C LYS A 585 -30.80 -3.73 -19.91
N VAL A 586 -30.68 -2.72 -19.04
CA VAL A 586 -30.72 -2.87 -17.58
C VAL A 586 -32.13 -2.92 -17.03
N LEU A 587 -33.10 -2.26 -17.66
CA LEU A 587 -34.51 -2.31 -17.27
C LEU A 587 -35.09 -3.75 -17.37
N THR A 588 -34.44 -4.62 -18.11
CA THR A 588 -34.75 -6.06 -18.20
C THR A 588 -34.04 -6.94 -17.17
N GLY A 589 -33.28 -6.36 -16.20
CA GLY A 589 -32.47 -7.07 -15.21
C GLY A 589 -32.55 -6.49 -13.78
N PRO A 590 -31.91 -7.12 -12.78
CA PRO A 590 -32.09 -6.81 -11.35
C PRO A 590 -31.36 -5.55 -10.81
N LEU A 591 -30.84 -4.64 -11.65
CA LEU A 591 -29.96 -3.53 -11.24
C LEU A 591 -30.69 -2.18 -11.18
N SER A 592 -31.55 -1.97 -10.18
CA SER A 592 -32.30 -0.70 -9.99
C SER A 592 -31.39 0.54 -9.77
N HIS A 593 -30.21 0.37 -9.18
CA HIS A 593 -29.30 1.49 -8.88
C HIS A 593 -28.64 2.09 -10.14
N PHE A 594 -28.37 1.27 -11.15
CA PHE A 594 -27.77 1.72 -12.41
C PHE A 594 -28.68 2.68 -13.19
N SER A 595 -30.00 2.48 -13.14
CA SER A 595 -30.96 3.33 -13.87
C SER A 595 -30.91 4.80 -13.42
N THR A 596 -30.63 5.04 -12.13
CA THR A 596 -30.49 6.40 -11.57
C THR A 596 -29.21 7.07 -12.10
N ILE A 597 -28.07 6.35 -12.09
CA ILE A 597 -26.79 6.87 -12.59
C ILE A 597 -26.89 7.24 -14.07
N ALA A 598 -27.41 6.36 -14.90
CA ALA A 598 -27.51 6.62 -16.33
C ALA A 598 -28.48 7.76 -16.68
N ARG A 599 -29.58 7.93 -15.92
CA ARG A 599 -30.49 9.09 -16.07
C ARG A 599 -29.81 10.38 -15.69
N ASN A 600 -29.11 10.44 -14.55
CA ASN A 600 -28.38 11.62 -14.15
C ASN A 600 -27.33 12.04 -15.20
N LEU A 601 -26.58 11.05 -15.74
CA LEU A 601 -25.61 11.31 -16.81
C LEU A 601 -26.26 11.80 -18.11
N LEU A 602 -27.48 11.33 -18.44
CA LEU A 602 -28.24 11.82 -19.59
C LEU A 602 -28.72 13.28 -19.42
N GLU A 603 -29.07 13.67 -18.18
CA GLU A 603 -29.45 15.03 -17.82
C GLU A 603 -28.26 16.00 -17.81
N GLU A 604 -27.06 15.51 -17.46
CA GLU A 604 -25.83 16.29 -17.47
C GLU A 604 -25.26 16.54 -18.89
N LEU A 605 -25.65 15.75 -19.88
CA LEU A 605 -25.20 15.96 -21.26
C LEU A 605 -25.88 17.22 -21.87
N PRO A 606 -25.12 18.11 -22.53
CA PRO A 606 -25.68 19.26 -23.22
C PRO A 606 -26.73 18.84 -24.25
N GLU A 607 -27.73 19.73 -24.50
CA GLU A 607 -28.81 19.46 -25.47
C GLU A 607 -28.31 19.27 -26.90
#